data_9a490524cd8f1610f607bf4650f35fa6
#
_entry.id   9a490524cd8f1610f607bf4650f35fa6
#
_cell.length_a   1.000
_cell.length_b   1.000
_cell.length_c   1.000
_cell.angle_alpha   90.00
_cell.angle_beta   90.00
_cell.angle_gamma   90.00
#
_symmetry.space_group_name_H-M   'P 1'
#
loop_
_entity.id
_entity.type
_entity.pdbx_description
1 polymer ?
#
loop_
_entity_poly.entity_id
_entity_poly.type
_entity_poly.pdbx_seq_one_letter_code
_entity_poly.pdbx_strand_id
1 'polypeptide(L)'
;MTELKETLEDRWEDLGHFIREQRQLGRMSLRKLSEVAGISNPYLSQIERGLRKPSAEILQQIAKALRISAETLYVQAGILEDRHGDHDLPGEILRDPFITEDQKQTLIKIYQSFRRQGQEEDPPS
;
A
#
# COMPACT_ATOMS: atom_id res chain seq x y z
N MET A 1 3.13 9.51 25.72
CA MET A 1 2.13 8.54 25.22
C MET A 1 1.07 9.18 24.39
N THR A 2 0.81 10.47 24.56
CA THR A 2 -0.12 11.24 23.73
C THR A 2 0.32 11.22 22.26
N GLU A 3 1.62 11.31 22.01
CA GLU A 3 2.17 11.32 20.65
C GLU A 3 1.90 10.01 19.90
N LEU A 4 2.03 8.86 20.58
CA LEU A 4 1.78 7.57 19.93
C LEU A 4 0.31 7.42 19.56
N LYS A 5 -0.59 7.84 20.46
CA LYS A 5 -2.03 7.79 20.20
C LYS A 5 -2.41 8.70 19.05
N GLU A 6 -1.87 9.92 19.03
CA GLU A 6 -2.13 10.86 17.94
C GLU A 6 -1.62 10.32 16.61
N THR A 7 -0.43 9.70 16.59
CA THR A 7 0.14 9.11 15.39
C THR A 7 -0.75 7.99 14.85
N LEU A 8 -1.30 7.14 15.72
CA LEU A 8 -2.20 6.06 15.30
C LEU A 8 -3.52 6.61 14.76
N GLU A 9 -4.07 7.63 15.40
CA GLU A 9 -5.29 8.28 14.93
C GLU A 9 -5.06 8.92 13.56
N ASP A 10 -3.91 9.59 13.37
CA ASP A 10 -3.54 10.18 12.09
C ASP A 10 -3.44 9.12 10.99
N ARG A 11 -2.92 7.93 11.31
CA ARG A 11 -2.81 6.85 10.33
C ARG A 11 -4.17 6.34 9.87
N TRP A 12 -5.15 6.27 10.78
CA TRP A 12 -6.50 5.85 10.41
C TRP A 12 -7.20 6.90 9.55
N GLU A 13 -6.97 8.17 9.84
CA GLU A 13 -7.47 9.24 9.01
C GLU A 13 -6.80 9.21 7.64
N ASP A 14 -5.50 8.99 7.57
CA ASP A 14 -4.76 8.89 6.32
C ASP A 14 -5.24 7.71 5.49
N LEU A 15 -5.47 6.56 6.12
CA LEU A 15 -6.02 5.40 5.44
C LEU A 15 -7.39 5.70 4.87
N GLY A 16 -8.26 6.31 5.66
CA GLY A 16 -9.61 6.66 5.22
C GLY A 16 -9.58 7.61 4.05
N HIS A 17 -8.74 8.62 4.11
CA HIS A 17 -8.53 9.58 3.03
C HIS A 17 -8.05 8.88 1.76
N PHE A 18 -7.09 7.99 1.90
CA PHE A 18 -6.54 7.25 0.77
C PHE A 18 -7.61 6.40 0.09
N ILE A 19 -8.41 5.67 0.89
CA ILE A 19 -9.50 4.86 0.35
C ILE A 19 -10.49 5.74 -0.41
N ARG A 20 -10.85 6.88 0.17
CA ARG A 20 -11.78 7.81 -0.47
C ARG A 20 -11.23 8.35 -1.79
N GLU A 21 -9.95 8.73 -1.82
CA GLU A 21 -9.31 9.19 -3.04
C GLU A 21 -9.33 8.12 -4.12
N GLN A 22 -8.96 6.88 -3.77
CA GLN A 22 -8.96 5.79 -4.72
C GLN A 22 -10.37 5.52 -5.25
N ARG A 23 -11.37 5.59 -4.37
CA ARG A 23 -12.75 5.41 -4.77
C ARG A 23 -13.18 6.49 -5.77
N GLN A 24 -12.84 7.74 -5.49
CA GLN A 24 -13.19 8.86 -6.36
C GLN A 24 -12.47 8.79 -7.70
N LEU A 25 -11.19 8.39 -7.69
CA LEU A 25 -10.45 8.18 -8.95
C LEU A 25 -11.09 7.10 -9.81
N GLY A 26 -11.63 6.06 -9.18
CA GLY A 26 -12.36 5.00 -9.89
C GLY A 26 -13.81 5.36 -10.20
N ARG A 27 -14.23 6.58 -9.87
CA ARG A 27 -15.59 7.08 -10.09
C ARG A 27 -16.65 6.17 -9.46
N MET A 28 -16.34 5.67 -8.26
CA MET A 28 -17.26 4.83 -7.51
C MET A 28 -17.93 5.64 -6.41
N SER A 29 -19.24 5.43 -6.25
CA SER A 29 -19.92 5.98 -5.08
C SER A 29 -19.55 5.17 -3.85
N LEU A 30 -19.79 5.75 -2.67
CA LEU A 30 -19.61 5.02 -1.41
C LEU A 30 -20.43 3.73 -1.41
N ARG A 31 -21.68 3.82 -1.86
CA ARG A 31 -22.57 2.68 -1.95
C ARG A 31 -22.02 1.60 -2.89
N LYS A 32 -21.50 2.01 -4.05
CA LYS A 32 -20.94 1.05 -5.00
C LYS A 32 -19.76 0.32 -4.42
N LEU A 33 -18.85 1.04 -3.78
CA LEU A 33 -17.68 0.41 -3.16
C LEU A 33 -18.12 -0.56 -2.04
N SER A 34 -19.08 -0.16 -1.22
CA SER A 34 -19.57 -1.04 -0.15
C SER A 34 -20.17 -2.32 -0.71
N GLU A 35 -20.94 -2.22 -1.80
CA GLU A 35 -21.53 -3.39 -2.46
C GLU A 35 -20.45 -4.33 -3.01
N VAL A 36 -19.48 -3.78 -3.74
CA VAL A 36 -18.43 -4.58 -4.36
C VAL A 36 -17.52 -5.21 -3.31
N ALA A 37 -17.21 -4.47 -2.25
CA ALA A 37 -16.35 -4.95 -1.17
C ALA A 37 -17.08 -5.90 -0.21
N GLY A 38 -18.41 -5.94 -0.25
CA GLY A 38 -19.19 -6.81 0.62
C GLY A 38 -19.24 -6.33 2.06
N ILE A 39 -19.20 -5.02 2.29
CA ILE A 39 -19.31 -4.42 3.62
C ILE A 39 -20.46 -3.43 3.64
N SER A 40 -20.94 -3.11 4.84
CA SER A 40 -22.06 -2.20 4.95
C SER A 40 -21.64 -0.76 4.63
N ASN A 41 -22.59 0.02 4.11
CA ASN A 41 -22.36 1.42 3.78
C ASN A 41 -21.95 2.24 5.01
N PRO A 42 -22.64 2.14 6.16
CA PRO A 42 -22.21 2.87 7.35
C PRO A 42 -20.80 2.49 7.82
N TYR A 43 -20.44 1.20 7.72
CA TYR A 43 -19.11 0.74 8.13
C TYR A 43 -18.04 1.35 7.24
N LEU A 44 -18.24 1.31 5.93
CA LEU A 44 -17.28 1.91 4.98
C LEU A 44 -17.17 3.42 5.20
N SER A 45 -18.31 4.10 5.43
CA SER A 45 -18.31 5.53 5.71
C SER A 45 -17.45 5.86 6.93
N GLN A 46 -17.57 5.05 7.99
CA GLN A 46 -16.78 5.24 9.20
C GLN A 46 -15.30 5.02 8.95
N ILE A 47 -14.95 4.03 8.12
CA ILE A 47 -13.56 3.78 7.75
C ILE A 47 -12.99 4.99 6.99
N GLU A 48 -13.73 5.52 6.02
CA GLU A 48 -13.27 6.68 5.24
C GLU A 48 -13.08 7.92 6.10
N ARG A 49 -13.86 8.05 7.17
CA ARG A 49 -13.73 9.18 8.09
C ARG A 49 -12.71 8.97 9.21
N GLY A 50 -12.04 7.82 9.21
CA GLY A 50 -11.05 7.52 10.23
C GLY A 50 -11.63 7.13 11.58
N LEU A 51 -12.92 6.83 11.64
CA LEU A 51 -13.63 6.53 12.90
C LEU A 51 -13.64 5.04 13.25
N ARG A 52 -13.24 4.19 12.31
CA ARG A 52 -13.20 2.74 12.51
C ARG A 52 -11.89 2.19 12.01
N LYS A 53 -11.32 1.29 12.80
CA LYS A 53 -10.11 0.55 12.43
C LYS A 53 -10.53 -0.73 11.72
N PRO A 54 -10.32 -0.86 10.41
CA PRO A 54 -10.68 -2.09 9.70
C PRO A 54 -9.67 -3.21 10.00
N SER A 55 -10.15 -4.45 9.97
CA SER A 55 -9.27 -5.61 10.06
C SER A 55 -8.50 -5.79 8.76
N ALA A 56 -7.43 -6.61 8.80
CA ALA A 56 -6.67 -6.95 7.60
C ALA A 56 -7.56 -7.59 6.53
N GLU A 57 -8.51 -8.42 6.95
CA GLU A 57 -9.47 -9.06 6.03
C GLU A 57 -10.34 -8.02 5.33
N ILE A 58 -10.86 -7.05 6.09
CA ILE A 58 -11.67 -5.96 5.50
C ILE A 58 -10.83 -5.13 4.53
N LEU A 59 -9.57 -4.85 4.87
CA LEU A 59 -8.68 -4.12 3.98
C LEU A 59 -8.45 -4.88 2.67
N GLN A 60 -8.32 -6.21 2.73
CA GLN A 60 -8.20 -7.02 1.51
C GLN A 60 -9.45 -6.91 0.64
N GLN A 61 -10.64 -6.94 1.25
CA GLN A 61 -11.88 -6.79 0.51
C GLN A 61 -11.98 -5.43 -0.17
N ILE A 62 -11.59 -4.38 0.53
CA ILE A 62 -11.59 -3.02 -0.03
C ILE A 62 -10.58 -2.91 -1.17
N ALA A 63 -9.37 -3.42 -0.96
CA ALA A 63 -8.31 -3.37 -1.98
C ALA A 63 -8.75 -4.08 -3.26
N LYS A 64 -9.33 -5.25 -3.12
CA LYS A 64 -9.83 -6.02 -4.26
C LYS A 64 -10.91 -5.23 -5.02
N ALA A 65 -11.83 -4.61 -4.28
CA ALA A 65 -12.91 -3.83 -4.89
C ALA A 65 -12.37 -2.59 -5.61
N LEU A 66 -11.32 -1.98 -5.09
CA LEU A 66 -10.67 -0.81 -5.70
C LEU A 66 -9.66 -1.20 -6.79
N ARG A 67 -9.36 -2.49 -6.92
CA ARG A 67 -8.35 -3.01 -7.85
C ARG A 67 -6.95 -2.46 -7.56
N ILE A 68 -6.62 -2.35 -6.29
CA ILE A 68 -5.28 -1.94 -5.84
C ILE A 68 -4.68 -3.05 -4.99
N SER A 69 -3.37 -2.94 -4.72
CA SER A 69 -2.66 -3.91 -3.91
C SER A 69 -3.11 -3.82 -2.44
N ALA A 70 -3.37 -4.98 -1.82
CA ALA A 70 -3.65 -5.03 -0.39
C ALA A 70 -2.47 -4.50 0.42
N GLU A 71 -1.25 -4.73 -0.06
CA GLU A 71 -0.04 -4.20 0.58
C GLU A 71 -0.09 -2.68 0.71
N THR A 72 -0.56 -2.00 -0.34
CA THR A 72 -0.71 -0.55 -0.33
C THR A 72 -1.60 -0.10 0.83
N LEU A 73 -2.74 -0.78 1.03
CA LEU A 73 -3.62 -0.44 2.15
C LEU A 73 -3.00 -0.79 3.49
N TYR A 74 -2.26 -1.90 3.58
CA TYR A 74 -1.59 -2.28 4.82
C TYR A 74 -0.54 -1.25 5.23
N VAL A 75 0.21 -0.72 4.27
CA VAL A 75 1.18 0.35 4.53
C VAL A 75 0.46 1.60 5.02
N GLN A 76 -0.62 2.00 4.37
CA GLN A 76 -1.40 3.17 4.78
C GLN A 76 -2.02 2.99 6.17
N ALA A 77 -2.38 1.76 6.53
CA ALA A 77 -2.93 1.46 7.85
C ALA A 77 -1.86 1.34 8.94
N GLY A 78 -0.57 1.33 8.56
CA GLY A 78 0.51 1.16 9.50
C GLY A 78 0.71 -0.29 9.95
N ILE A 79 0.09 -1.25 9.25
CA ILE A 79 0.26 -2.68 9.56
C ILE A 79 1.61 -3.17 9.03
N LEU A 80 2.00 -2.70 7.85
CA LEU A 80 3.31 -3.00 7.25
C LEU A 80 4.13 -1.72 7.20
N GLU A 81 5.45 -1.89 7.32
CA GLU A 81 6.35 -0.77 7.20
C GLU A 81 6.50 -0.35 5.74
N ASP A 82 6.51 0.95 5.52
CA ASP A 82 6.87 1.50 4.22
C ASP A 82 8.39 1.44 4.11
N ARG A 83 8.88 0.52 3.31
CA ARG A 83 10.31 0.29 3.13
C ARG A 83 10.90 1.09 1.95
N HIS A 84 10.18 2.08 1.49
CA HIS A 84 10.63 2.85 0.32
C HIS A 84 12.01 3.47 0.55
N GLY A 85 12.30 3.95 1.77
CA GLY A 85 13.58 4.53 2.13
C GLY A 85 14.64 3.52 2.55
N ASP A 86 14.22 2.34 2.98
CA ASP A 86 15.12 1.30 3.51
C ASP A 86 15.27 0.12 2.56
N HIS A 87 14.73 0.24 1.37
CA HIS A 87 14.71 -0.87 0.42
C HIS A 87 16.08 -1.05 -0.22
N ASP A 88 16.72 -2.20 0.03
CA ASP A 88 18.05 -2.53 -0.48
C ASP A 88 18.05 -3.93 -1.09
N LEU A 89 17.32 -4.08 -2.20
CA LEU A 89 17.29 -5.37 -2.89
C LEU A 89 18.66 -5.81 -3.39
N PRO A 90 19.51 -4.92 -3.95
CA PRO A 90 20.86 -5.36 -4.32
C PRO A 90 21.64 -5.93 -3.14
N GLY A 91 21.56 -5.33 -1.97
CA GLY A 91 22.21 -5.86 -0.78
C GLY A 91 21.70 -7.22 -0.37
N GLU A 92 20.39 -7.43 -0.47
CA GLU A 92 19.78 -8.73 -0.17
C GLU A 92 20.25 -9.80 -1.15
N ILE A 93 20.35 -9.45 -2.44
CA ILE A 93 20.87 -10.38 -3.46
C ILE A 93 22.32 -10.75 -3.15
N LEU A 94 23.14 -9.77 -2.78
CA LEU A 94 24.56 -10.01 -2.48
C LEU A 94 24.74 -10.95 -1.28
N ARG A 95 23.80 -10.94 -0.33
CA ARG A 95 23.87 -11.78 0.86
C ARG A 95 23.27 -13.17 0.67
N ASP A 96 22.65 -13.45 -0.47
CA ASP A 96 22.01 -14.74 -0.72
C ASP A 96 23.08 -15.84 -0.87
N PRO A 97 23.05 -16.90 -0.03
CA PRO A 97 24.06 -17.94 -0.11
C PRO A 97 23.78 -19.01 -1.16
N PHE A 98 22.66 -18.95 -1.87
CA PHE A 98 22.20 -20.00 -2.76
C PHE A 98 22.49 -19.76 -4.22
N ILE A 99 22.99 -18.58 -4.58
CA ILE A 99 23.32 -18.23 -5.95
C ILE A 99 24.78 -17.80 -6.06
N THR A 100 25.33 -17.90 -7.28
CA THR A 100 26.74 -17.55 -7.53
C THR A 100 26.92 -16.04 -7.64
N GLU A 101 28.17 -15.59 -7.54
CA GLU A 101 28.49 -14.16 -7.72
C GLU A 101 28.07 -13.66 -9.10
N ASP A 102 28.28 -14.45 -10.15
CA ASP A 102 27.88 -14.06 -11.50
C ASP A 102 26.36 -13.91 -11.59
N GLN A 103 25.61 -14.82 -10.95
CA GLN A 103 24.16 -14.72 -10.92
C GLN A 103 23.70 -13.50 -10.15
N LYS A 104 24.35 -13.19 -9.04
CA LYS A 104 24.04 -12.00 -8.24
C LYS A 104 24.22 -10.73 -9.08
N GLN A 105 25.33 -10.63 -9.79
CA GLN A 105 25.60 -9.44 -10.61
C GLN A 105 24.58 -9.31 -11.73
N THR A 106 24.20 -10.41 -12.35
CA THR A 106 23.19 -10.41 -13.40
C THR A 106 21.86 -9.92 -12.88
N LEU A 107 21.41 -10.44 -11.73
CA LEU A 107 20.14 -10.02 -11.11
C LEU A 107 20.15 -8.54 -10.74
N ILE A 108 21.26 -8.07 -10.19
CA ILE A 108 21.38 -6.67 -9.81
C ILE A 108 21.31 -5.76 -11.03
N LYS A 109 21.97 -6.14 -12.12
CA LYS A 109 21.93 -5.36 -13.36
C LYS A 109 20.51 -5.28 -13.92
N ILE A 110 19.80 -6.40 -13.94
CA ILE A 110 18.42 -6.45 -14.42
C ILE A 110 17.54 -5.55 -13.54
N TYR A 111 17.66 -5.69 -12.23
CA TYR A 111 16.89 -4.89 -11.29
C TYR A 111 17.13 -3.39 -11.49
N GLN A 112 18.38 -2.99 -11.61
CA GLN A 112 18.74 -1.59 -11.81
C GLN A 112 18.22 -1.05 -13.15
N SER A 113 18.24 -1.89 -14.18
CA SER A 113 17.69 -1.54 -15.49
C SER A 113 16.21 -1.25 -15.41
N PHE A 114 15.46 -2.10 -14.70
CA PHE A 114 14.02 -1.89 -14.51
C PHE A 114 13.73 -0.63 -13.70
N ARG A 115 14.53 -0.35 -12.70
CA ARG A 115 14.34 0.86 -11.90
C ARG A 115 14.57 2.12 -12.72
N ARG A 116 15.60 2.14 -13.55
CA ARG A 116 15.86 3.28 -14.45
C ARG A 116 14.75 3.45 -15.45
N GLN A 117 14.26 2.35 -16.03
CA GLN A 117 13.16 2.38 -16.98
C GLN A 117 11.88 2.94 -16.31
N GLY A 118 11.58 2.51 -15.11
CA GLY A 118 10.44 3.03 -14.36
C GLY A 118 10.55 4.52 -14.09
N GLN A 119 11.75 5.00 -13.77
CA GLN A 119 11.99 6.43 -13.53
C GLN A 119 11.82 7.25 -14.80
N GLU A 120 12.23 6.70 -15.94
CA GLU A 120 12.09 7.37 -17.23
C GLU A 120 10.63 7.42 -17.68
N GLU A 121 9.85 6.39 -17.38
CA GLU A 121 8.44 6.30 -17.76
C GLU A 121 7.54 7.10 -16.84
N ASP A 122 7.93 7.27 -15.58
CA ASP A 122 7.14 8.05 -14.63
C ASP A 122 7.25 9.53 -14.96
N PRO A 123 6.13 10.21 -15.25
CA PRO A 123 6.20 11.64 -15.47
C PRO A 123 6.66 12.33 -14.18
N PRO A 124 7.52 13.33 -14.31
CA PRO A 124 7.95 14.08 -13.13
C PRO A 124 6.74 14.73 -12.48
N SER A 125 6.51 14.41 -11.24
CA SER A 125 5.40 14.95 -10.47
C SER A 125 5.70 16.36 -9.97
#